data_e43778e76af0833296103e4f91e7830a
#
_entry.id   e43778e76af0833296103e4f91e7830a
#
_cell.length_a   1.000
_cell.length_b   1.000
_cell.length_c   1.000
_cell.angle_alpha   90.00
_cell.angle_beta   90.00
_cell.angle_gamma   90.00
#
_symmetry.space_group_name_H-M   'P 1'
#
loop_
_entity.id
_entity.type
_entity.pdbx_description
1 polymer ?
#
loop_
_entity_poly.entity_id
_entity_poly.type
_entity_poly.pdbx_seq_one_letter_code
_entity_poly.pdbx_strand_id
1 'polypeptide(L)'
;AVEYLTEKNEKFFILGNGTNTLISDDGVGNVMCLKRVKGIEVRGEEIVGRCGETMKSLYRAALDKGLSGLEELSGIPGTLGGALTMNAGAFGAEIGDYVTEITVLHGGIVQKIQKSDLWFSYRDSVVKKKGYVVLSATLRLKRKEKNLIAARAKDCETIRRAAQPDSPSLGSTFKKHDLVSAAYYIDALNLKGFSEGGAKVSEKHAGFIINSGGATSRDYKILSDAISDKVKCAFGINLEREIEIIGNI
;
A
#
# COMPACT_ATOMS: atom_id res chain seq x y z
N ALA A 1 19.15 -7.43 14.01
CA ALA A 1 18.41 -6.23 14.40
C ALA A 1 17.09 -6.58 15.13
N VAL A 2 16.21 -7.41 14.53
CA VAL A 2 14.93 -7.81 15.18
C VAL A 2 15.20 -8.47 16.52
N GLU A 3 16.06 -9.48 16.57
CA GLU A 3 16.46 -10.17 17.81
C GLU A 3 16.96 -9.18 18.86
N TYR A 4 17.89 -8.32 18.49
CA TYR A 4 18.45 -7.30 19.39
C TYR A 4 17.38 -6.37 19.99
N LEU A 5 16.45 -5.86 19.14
CA LEU A 5 15.38 -4.98 19.62
C LEU A 5 14.38 -5.73 20.50
N THR A 6 14.09 -7.00 20.16
CA THR A 6 13.21 -7.87 20.95
C THR A 6 13.82 -8.17 22.33
N GLU A 7 15.12 -8.52 22.39
CA GLU A 7 15.84 -8.76 23.64
C GLU A 7 15.89 -7.53 24.55
N LYS A 8 15.98 -6.34 23.95
CA LYS A 8 15.95 -5.06 24.65
C LYS A 8 14.53 -4.59 25.01
N ASN A 9 13.49 -5.35 24.63
CA ASN A 9 12.09 -4.96 24.76
C ASN A 9 11.79 -3.59 24.13
N GLU A 10 12.50 -3.27 23.03
CA GLU A 10 12.32 -2.03 22.30
C GLU A 10 11.28 -2.19 21.20
N LYS A 11 10.32 -1.29 21.14
CA LYS A 11 9.35 -1.24 20.02
C LYS A 11 10.04 -0.80 18.75
N PHE A 12 9.66 -1.39 17.63
CA PHE A 12 10.10 -1.00 16.30
C PHE A 12 8.98 -1.10 15.28
N PHE A 13 9.09 -0.31 14.23
CA PHE A 13 8.17 -0.32 13.10
C PHE A 13 8.87 -0.83 11.86
N ILE A 14 8.14 -1.61 11.04
CA ILE A 14 8.64 -2.06 9.73
C ILE A 14 8.15 -1.09 8.66
N LEU A 15 9.08 -0.60 7.85
CA LEU A 15 8.79 0.35 6.79
C LEU A 15 9.28 -0.18 5.44
N GLY A 16 8.39 -0.14 4.44
CA GLY A 16 8.74 -0.30 3.03
C GLY A 16 9.16 1.05 2.41
N ASN A 17 8.44 1.49 1.40
CA ASN A 17 8.64 2.81 0.78
C ASN A 17 7.93 3.96 1.50
N GLY A 18 7.14 3.70 2.54
CA GLY A 18 6.39 4.72 3.28
C GLY A 18 5.24 5.34 2.48
N THR A 19 4.78 4.71 1.42
CA THR A 19 3.76 5.28 0.51
C THR A 19 2.32 5.20 1.02
N ASN A 20 2.13 4.59 2.19
CA ASN A 20 0.84 4.48 2.89
C ASN A 20 1.00 4.77 4.39
N THR A 21 2.05 5.51 4.78
CA THR A 21 2.40 5.69 6.19
C THR A 21 2.63 7.16 6.50
N LEU A 22 1.82 7.70 7.41
CA LEU A 22 2.03 9.00 8.02
C LEU A 22 2.90 8.82 9.27
N ILE A 23 4.04 9.47 9.32
CA ILE A 23 4.96 9.39 10.47
C ILE A 23 4.91 10.74 11.21
N SER A 24 4.83 10.70 12.54
CA SER A 24 4.86 11.91 13.36
C SER A 24 6.11 12.75 13.11
N ASP A 25 5.94 14.07 13.00
CA ASP A 25 7.06 15.01 12.86
C ASP A 25 7.91 15.09 14.15
N ASP A 26 7.33 14.73 15.30
CA ASP A 26 8.06 14.60 16.57
C ASP A 26 9.02 13.41 16.59
N GLY A 27 9.00 12.61 15.50
CA GLY A 27 9.77 11.40 15.34
C GLY A 27 9.08 10.18 15.94
N VAL A 28 9.69 9.04 15.67
CA VAL A 28 9.28 7.73 16.20
C VAL A 28 10.52 6.98 16.62
N GLY A 29 10.38 5.98 17.48
CA GLY A 29 11.51 5.18 17.96
C GLY A 29 12.24 4.43 16.81
N ASN A 30 12.46 3.15 16.98
CA ASN A 30 13.19 2.36 16.00
C ASN A 30 12.35 2.07 14.74
N VAL A 31 12.89 2.39 13.56
CA VAL A 31 12.28 2.06 12.26
C VAL A 31 13.22 1.16 11.46
N MET A 32 12.73 -0.01 11.11
CA MET A 32 13.46 -0.95 10.25
C MET A 32 12.97 -0.83 8.81
N CYS A 33 13.74 -0.15 7.97
CA CYS A 33 13.41 0.05 6.55
C CYS A 33 13.90 -1.11 5.70
N LEU A 34 12.98 -1.91 5.15
CA LEU A 34 13.29 -3.12 4.37
C LEU A 34 13.40 -2.87 2.86
N LYS A 35 13.31 -1.64 2.36
CA LYS A 35 13.39 -1.32 0.92
C LYS A 35 14.66 -1.76 0.23
N ARG A 36 15.74 -2.07 0.98
CA ARG A 36 17.03 -2.55 0.46
C ARG A 36 17.10 -4.08 0.39
N VAL A 37 16.12 -4.80 0.92
CA VAL A 37 16.05 -6.28 0.84
C VAL A 37 15.51 -6.67 -0.53
N LYS A 38 16.42 -6.76 -1.50
CA LYS A 38 16.14 -6.93 -2.94
C LYS A 38 16.49 -8.33 -3.44
N GLY A 39 15.80 -8.76 -4.49
CA GLY A 39 16.05 -9.98 -5.24
C GLY A 39 14.76 -10.52 -5.87
N ILE A 40 14.85 -10.89 -7.14
CA ILE A 40 13.76 -11.52 -7.89
C ILE A 40 14.31 -12.77 -8.56
N GLU A 41 13.59 -13.87 -8.43
CA GLU A 41 13.86 -15.11 -9.14
C GLU A 41 12.58 -15.56 -9.86
N VAL A 42 12.72 -16.01 -11.11
CA VAL A 42 11.59 -16.54 -11.90
C VAL A 42 11.80 -18.01 -12.18
N ARG A 43 10.84 -18.85 -11.76
CA ARG A 43 10.86 -20.30 -11.90
C ARG A 43 9.57 -20.76 -12.60
N GLY A 44 9.64 -21.01 -13.91
CA GLY A 44 8.44 -21.40 -14.68
C GLY A 44 7.37 -20.32 -14.67
N GLU A 45 6.27 -20.53 -13.99
CA GLU A 45 5.16 -19.59 -13.80
C GLU A 45 5.17 -18.91 -12.43
N GLU A 46 6.22 -19.13 -11.65
CA GLU A 46 6.36 -18.53 -10.33
C GLU A 46 7.43 -17.44 -10.31
N ILE A 47 7.14 -16.38 -9.58
CA ILE A 47 8.09 -15.32 -9.25
C ILE A 47 8.28 -15.30 -7.74
N VAL A 48 9.52 -15.44 -7.31
CA VAL A 48 9.93 -15.25 -5.94
C VAL A 48 10.52 -13.85 -5.81
N GLY A 49 9.84 -12.98 -5.06
CA GLY A 49 10.30 -11.61 -4.79
C GLY A 49 10.69 -11.41 -3.34
N ARG A 50 11.78 -10.69 -3.08
CA ARG A 50 12.10 -10.23 -1.73
C ARG A 50 11.26 -9.02 -1.35
N CYS A 51 11.00 -8.85 -0.04
CA CYS A 51 10.04 -7.88 0.48
C CYS A 51 10.28 -6.41 0.07
N GLY A 52 11.53 -6.02 -0.19
CA GLY A 52 11.89 -4.66 -0.62
C GLY A 52 11.75 -4.43 -2.13
N GLU A 53 11.40 -5.46 -2.94
CA GLU A 53 11.13 -5.27 -4.37
C GLU A 53 9.89 -4.42 -4.59
N THR A 54 9.93 -3.56 -5.63
CA THR A 54 8.78 -2.74 -6.01
C THR A 54 7.80 -3.55 -6.86
N MET A 55 6.52 -3.19 -6.82
CA MET A 55 5.53 -3.80 -7.71
C MET A 55 5.93 -3.65 -9.19
N LYS A 56 6.53 -2.51 -9.53
CA LYS A 56 7.05 -2.24 -10.89
C LYS A 56 8.22 -3.16 -11.27
N SER A 57 9.16 -3.48 -10.35
CA SER A 57 10.27 -4.40 -10.64
C SER A 57 9.77 -5.83 -10.82
N LEU A 58 8.82 -6.28 -10.00
CA LEU A 58 8.18 -7.59 -10.14
C LEU A 58 7.42 -7.71 -11.46
N TYR A 59 6.62 -6.71 -11.83
CA TYR A 59 5.94 -6.66 -13.12
C TYR A 59 6.92 -6.76 -14.29
N ARG A 60 8.03 -6.02 -14.27
CA ARG A 60 9.04 -6.06 -15.34
C ARG A 60 9.64 -7.47 -15.50
N ALA A 61 10.01 -8.11 -14.38
CA ALA A 61 10.52 -9.47 -14.40
C ALA A 61 9.48 -10.48 -14.93
N ALA A 62 8.18 -10.27 -14.61
CA ALA A 62 7.08 -11.06 -15.14
C ALA A 62 6.93 -10.87 -16.65
N LEU A 63 6.88 -9.61 -17.12
CA LEU A 63 6.78 -9.26 -18.53
C LEU A 63 7.91 -9.87 -19.36
N ASP A 64 9.16 -9.80 -18.87
CA ASP A 64 10.33 -10.37 -19.53
C ASP A 64 10.20 -11.89 -19.79
N LYS A 65 9.42 -12.56 -18.95
CA LYS A 65 9.14 -14.00 -19.05
C LYS A 65 7.78 -14.35 -19.65
N GLY A 66 7.00 -13.35 -20.10
CA GLY A 66 5.65 -13.55 -20.65
C GLY A 66 4.68 -14.07 -19.57
N LEU A 67 4.75 -13.53 -18.35
CA LEU A 67 3.89 -13.88 -17.22
C LEU A 67 2.94 -12.72 -16.91
N SER A 68 1.65 -12.99 -16.92
CA SER A 68 0.54 -12.07 -16.68
C SER A 68 -0.02 -12.22 -15.26
N GLY A 69 -0.46 -11.14 -14.65
CA GLY A 69 -1.10 -11.06 -13.34
C GLY A 69 -0.67 -9.84 -12.53
N LEU A 70 0.38 -9.14 -12.92
CA LEU A 70 0.87 -7.98 -12.19
C LEU A 70 0.67 -6.64 -12.93
N GLU A 71 -0.01 -6.64 -14.06
CA GLU A 71 -0.22 -5.47 -14.91
C GLU A 71 -0.97 -4.36 -14.16
N GLU A 72 -2.07 -4.72 -13.51
CA GLU A 72 -2.93 -3.82 -12.73
C GLU A 72 -2.21 -3.25 -11.50
N LEU A 73 -1.28 -4.03 -10.94
CA LEU A 73 -0.56 -3.71 -9.72
C LEU A 73 0.74 -2.94 -9.98
N SER A 74 1.23 -2.92 -11.23
CA SER A 74 2.54 -2.38 -11.63
C SER A 74 2.72 -0.90 -11.29
N GLY A 75 1.64 -0.13 -11.30
CA GLY A 75 1.62 1.30 -10.99
C GLY A 75 1.43 1.63 -9.49
N ILE A 76 1.31 0.64 -8.61
CA ILE A 76 1.20 0.89 -7.16
C ILE A 76 2.59 1.26 -6.63
N PRO A 77 2.78 2.46 -6.04
CA PRO A 77 4.04 2.85 -5.46
C PRO A 77 4.23 2.17 -4.11
N GLY A 78 5.05 1.16 -4.05
CA GLY A 78 5.28 0.43 -2.81
C GLY A 78 6.23 -0.73 -2.98
N THR A 79 6.50 -1.42 -1.88
CA THR A 79 7.29 -2.65 -1.87
C THR A 79 6.38 -3.86 -1.74
N LEU A 80 6.87 -5.04 -2.15
CA LEU A 80 6.14 -6.30 -2.02
C LEU A 80 5.68 -6.57 -0.58
N GLY A 81 6.56 -6.33 0.41
CA GLY A 81 6.20 -6.50 1.82
C GLY A 81 5.03 -5.61 2.23
N GLY A 82 5.06 -4.31 1.85
CA GLY A 82 3.95 -3.39 2.11
C GLY A 82 2.68 -3.76 1.34
N ALA A 83 2.81 -4.21 0.08
CA ALA A 83 1.69 -4.67 -0.72
C ALA A 83 0.99 -5.88 -0.08
N LEU A 84 1.74 -6.85 0.44
CA LEU A 84 1.20 -8.03 1.14
C LEU A 84 0.52 -7.66 2.47
N THR A 85 1.11 -6.72 3.21
CA THR A 85 0.54 -6.24 4.48
C THR A 85 -0.84 -5.63 4.28
N MET A 86 -1.00 -4.82 3.23
CA MET A 86 -2.23 -4.10 2.92
C MET A 86 -3.14 -4.80 1.90
N ASN A 87 -2.78 -6.00 1.44
CA ASN A 87 -3.43 -6.62 0.29
C ASN A 87 -3.65 -5.60 -0.84
N ALA A 88 -2.54 -5.00 -1.29
CA ALA A 88 -2.60 -3.91 -2.25
C ALA A 88 -3.30 -4.34 -3.54
N GLY A 89 -4.23 -3.51 -4.00
CA GLY A 89 -5.03 -3.81 -5.18
C GLY A 89 -5.36 -2.58 -6.00
N ALA A 90 -5.54 -2.79 -7.30
CA ALA A 90 -5.97 -1.79 -8.26
C ALA A 90 -6.62 -2.47 -9.46
N PHE A 91 -7.57 -1.78 -10.13
CA PHE A 91 -8.23 -2.23 -11.35
C PHE A 91 -8.86 -3.63 -11.26
N GLY A 92 -9.33 -4.02 -10.08
CA GLY A 92 -10.00 -5.30 -9.84
C GLY A 92 -9.06 -6.47 -9.50
N ALA A 93 -7.74 -6.26 -9.44
CA ALA A 93 -6.77 -7.25 -9.01
C ALA A 93 -6.19 -6.89 -7.64
N GLU A 94 -5.90 -7.88 -6.81
CA GLU A 94 -5.23 -7.74 -5.52
C GLU A 94 -3.99 -8.65 -5.46
N ILE A 95 -2.96 -8.26 -4.72
CA ILE A 95 -1.72 -9.06 -4.63
C ILE A 95 -1.99 -10.46 -4.05
N GLY A 96 -2.93 -10.57 -3.11
CA GLY A 96 -3.34 -11.83 -2.50
C GLY A 96 -3.86 -12.88 -3.47
N ASP A 97 -4.37 -12.47 -4.66
CA ASP A 97 -4.86 -13.40 -5.69
C ASP A 97 -3.74 -14.30 -6.24
N TYR A 98 -2.51 -13.79 -6.22
CA TYR A 98 -1.35 -14.43 -6.84
C TYR A 98 -0.43 -15.14 -5.86
N VAL A 99 -0.50 -14.82 -4.56
CA VAL A 99 0.40 -15.37 -3.53
C VAL A 99 0.14 -16.86 -3.29
N THR A 100 1.21 -17.65 -3.34
CA THR A 100 1.18 -19.09 -3.00
C THR A 100 1.90 -19.41 -1.69
N GLU A 101 2.96 -18.65 -1.37
CA GLU A 101 3.76 -18.82 -0.16
C GLU A 101 4.34 -17.45 0.24
N ILE A 102 4.47 -17.21 1.54
CA ILE A 102 5.31 -16.12 2.06
C ILE A 102 6.35 -16.68 3.04
N THR A 103 7.53 -16.08 3.05
CA THR A 103 8.52 -16.29 4.11
C THR A 103 8.49 -15.07 5.01
N VAL A 104 8.33 -15.31 6.31
CA VAL A 104 8.22 -14.25 7.31
C VAL A 104 9.18 -14.50 8.48
N LEU A 105 9.50 -13.41 9.18
CA LEU A 105 10.08 -13.46 10.51
C LEU A 105 8.98 -13.13 11.51
N HIS A 106 8.77 -14.00 12.50
CA HIS A 106 7.82 -13.81 13.58
C HIS A 106 8.34 -14.43 14.86
N GLY A 107 8.35 -13.66 15.96
CA GLY A 107 8.91 -14.11 17.23
C GLY A 107 10.39 -14.57 17.16
N GLY A 108 11.21 -13.92 16.31
CA GLY A 108 12.61 -14.30 16.09
C GLY A 108 12.80 -15.52 15.17
N ILE A 109 11.75 -16.19 14.71
CA ILE A 109 11.81 -17.41 13.89
C ILE A 109 11.43 -17.09 12.45
N VAL A 110 12.28 -17.53 11.51
CA VAL A 110 11.96 -17.49 10.08
C VAL A 110 11.12 -18.71 9.72
N GLN A 111 9.95 -18.47 9.14
CA GLN A 111 9.04 -19.55 8.77
C GLN A 111 8.36 -19.27 7.43
N LYS A 112 7.92 -20.35 6.77
CA LYS A 112 7.15 -20.31 5.54
C LYS A 112 5.68 -20.51 5.86
N ILE A 113 4.83 -19.67 5.29
CA ILE A 113 3.37 -19.75 5.42
C ILE A 113 2.81 -20.05 4.03
N GLN A 114 2.10 -21.16 3.90
CA GLN A 114 1.50 -21.61 2.65
C GLN A 114 0.15 -20.91 2.40
N LYS A 115 -0.30 -20.93 1.14
CA LYS A 115 -1.57 -20.30 0.73
C LYS A 115 -2.77 -20.72 1.59
N SER A 116 -2.81 -21.99 2.06
CA SER A 116 -3.88 -22.51 2.93
C SER A 116 -4.04 -21.74 4.24
N ASP A 117 -2.94 -21.19 4.77
CA ASP A 117 -2.88 -20.47 6.04
C ASP A 117 -2.85 -18.95 5.86
N LEU A 118 -2.87 -18.50 4.59
CA LEU A 118 -2.93 -17.09 4.22
C LEU A 118 -4.38 -16.68 3.97
N TRP A 119 -4.76 -15.55 4.54
CA TRP A 119 -5.98 -14.88 4.15
C TRP A 119 -5.68 -13.41 3.83
N PHE A 120 -6.41 -12.93 2.84
CA PHE A 120 -6.38 -11.55 2.38
C PHE A 120 -7.82 -11.05 2.23
N SER A 121 -8.05 -9.83 2.62
CA SER A 121 -9.31 -9.13 2.42
C SER A 121 -9.04 -7.67 2.01
N TYR A 122 -10.08 -6.92 1.74
CA TYR A 122 -9.92 -5.53 1.31
C TYR A 122 -9.12 -4.72 2.33
N ARG A 123 -7.90 -4.31 1.95
CA ARG A 123 -6.95 -3.54 2.76
C ARG A 123 -6.60 -4.17 4.12
N ASP A 124 -6.63 -5.49 4.17
CA ASP A 124 -6.24 -6.27 5.36
C ASP A 124 -5.65 -7.62 4.98
N SER A 125 -4.86 -8.21 5.88
CA SER A 125 -4.20 -9.49 5.65
C SER A 125 -3.79 -10.15 6.97
N VAL A 126 -3.52 -11.47 6.91
CA VAL A 126 -2.89 -12.20 8.01
C VAL A 126 -1.54 -11.58 8.40
N VAL A 127 -0.80 -11.04 7.43
CA VAL A 127 0.49 -10.37 7.66
C VAL A 127 0.33 -9.21 8.64
N LYS A 128 -0.67 -8.35 8.40
CA LYS A 128 -0.99 -7.21 9.27
C LYS A 128 -1.46 -7.67 10.65
N LYS A 129 -2.40 -8.60 10.70
CA LYS A 129 -3.02 -9.08 11.96
C LYS A 129 -2.04 -9.81 12.87
N LYS A 130 -1.11 -10.58 12.31
CA LYS A 130 -0.10 -11.33 13.08
C LYS A 130 1.18 -10.54 13.34
N GLY A 131 1.33 -9.35 12.74
CA GLY A 131 2.56 -8.57 12.84
C GLY A 131 3.76 -9.26 12.20
N TYR A 132 3.54 -10.01 11.12
CA TYR A 132 4.60 -10.70 10.41
C TYR A 132 5.53 -9.73 9.71
N VAL A 133 6.85 -9.92 9.86
CA VAL A 133 7.84 -9.23 9.05
C VAL A 133 8.08 -10.05 7.78
N VAL A 134 7.53 -9.62 6.66
CA VAL A 134 7.70 -10.31 5.38
C VAL A 134 9.15 -10.20 4.92
N LEU A 135 9.75 -11.33 4.54
CA LEU A 135 11.09 -11.43 3.97
C LEU A 135 11.03 -11.67 2.46
N SER A 136 10.12 -12.52 1.99
CA SER A 136 9.88 -12.81 0.58
C SER A 136 8.49 -13.39 0.36
N ALA A 137 8.06 -13.41 -0.91
CA ALA A 137 6.83 -14.11 -1.32
C ALA A 137 7.02 -14.78 -2.68
N THR A 138 6.29 -15.88 -2.87
CA THR A 138 6.12 -16.57 -4.16
C THR A 138 4.77 -16.22 -4.73
N LEU A 139 4.77 -15.71 -5.96
CA LEU A 139 3.57 -15.35 -6.73
C LEU A 139 3.45 -16.32 -7.90
N ARG A 140 2.27 -16.91 -8.09
CA ARG A 140 1.96 -17.73 -9.26
C ARG A 140 1.22 -16.91 -10.30
N LEU A 141 1.76 -16.84 -11.50
CA LEU A 141 1.27 -16.07 -12.63
C LEU A 141 0.89 -16.98 -13.79
N LYS A 142 0.32 -16.42 -14.86
CA LYS A 142 -0.13 -17.19 -16.04
C LYS A 142 0.64 -16.78 -17.29
N ARG A 143 0.93 -17.72 -18.18
CA ARG A 143 1.52 -17.43 -19.50
C ARG A 143 0.59 -16.56 -20.32
N LYS A 144 1.13 -15.53 -20.96
CA LYS A 144 0.42 -14.65 -21.89
C LYS A 144 1.40 -13.95 -22.85
N GLU A 145 0.91 -13.51 -23.98
CA GLU A 145 1.67 -12.72 -24.95
C GLU A 145 2.18 -11.41 -24.32
N LYS A 146 3.48 -11.12 -24.47
CA LYS A 146 4.13 -9.96 -23.85
C LYS A 146 3.53 -8.62 -24.28
N ASN A 147 3.14 -8.50 -25.54
CA ASN A 147 2.49 -7.31 -26.08
C ASN A 147 1.14 -7.02 -25.39
N LEU A 148 0.35 -8.06 -25.09
CA LEU A 148 -0.92 -7.93 -24.38
C LEU A 148 -0.72 -7.54 -22.93
N ILE A 149 0.30 -8.13 -22.27
CA ILE A 149 0.70 -7.76 -20.88
C ILE A 149 1.12 -6.28 -20.85
N ALA A 150 2.00 -5.87 -21.77
CA ALA A 150 2.50 -4.49 -21.82
C ALA A 150 1.40 -3.48 -22.15
N ALA A 151 0.51 -3.80 -23.10
CA ALA A 151 -0.63 -2.96 -23.43
C ALA A 151 -1.55 -2.73 -22.22
N ARG A 152 -1.92 -3.81 -21.51
CA ARG A 152 -2.76 -3.70 -20.31
C ARG A 152 -2.13 -2.84 -19.21
N ALA A 153 -0.84 -3.04 -18.94
CA ALA A 153 -0.13 -2.22 -17.95
C ALA A 153 -0.07 -0.75 -18.34
N LYS A 154 0.12 -0.44 -19.64
CA LYS A 154 0.11 0.92 -20.16
C LYS A 154 -1.27 1.57 -20.02
N ASP A 155 -2.34 0.84 -20.27
CA ASP A 155 -3.71 1.33 -20.08
C ASP A 155 -3.96 1.68 -18.60
N CYS A 156 -3.59 0.78 -17.69
CA CYS A 156 -3.68 1.02 -16.25
C CYS A 156 -2.86 2.26 -15.82
N GLU A 157 -1.64 2.42 -16.33
CA GLU A 157 -0.80 3.59 -16.05
C GLU A 157 -1.44 4.87 -16.57
N THR A 158 -2.01 4.86 -17.77
CA THR A 158 -2.68 6.01 -18.38
C THR A 158 -3.89 6.44 -17.57
N ILE A 159 -4.76 5.50 -17.21
CA ILE A 159 -5.96 5.76 -16.38
C ILE A 159 -5.52 6.32 -15.01
N ARG A 160 -4.50 5.72 -14.39
CA ARG A 160 -3.98 6.17 -13.08
C ARG A 160 -3.47 7.60 -13.15
N ARG A 161 -2.64 7.93 -14.15
CA ARG A 161 -2.09 9.28 -14.34
C ARG A 161 -3.19 10.31 -14.61
N ALA A 162 -4.22 9.94 -15.38
CA ALA A 162 -5.36 10.82 -15.61
C ALA A 162 -6.16 11.11 -14.33
N ALA A 163 -6.33 10.13 -13.45
CA ALA A 163 -7.20 10.23 -12.28
C ALA A 163 -6.52 10.67 -10.99
N GLN A 164 -5.23 10.35 -10.78
CA GLN A 164 -4.54 10.59 -9.51
C GLN A 164 -3.65 11.84 -9.57
N PRO A 165 -3.44 12.53 -8.43
CA PRO A 165 -2.55 13.69 -8.37
C PRO A 165 -1.09 13.29 -8.56
N ASP A 166 -0.30 14.21 -9.11
CA ASP A 166 1.16 14.07 -9.26
C ASP A 166 1.92 14.58 -8.02
N SER A 167 1.25 15.34 -7.16
CA SER A 167 1.81 15.87 -5.92
C SER A 167 2.08 14.77 -4.90
N PRO A 168 3.07 14.94 -3.99
CA PRO A 168 3.34 14.01 -2.92
C PRO A 168 2.09 13.73 -2.08
N SER A 169 1.78 12.44 -1.87
CA SER A 169 0.63 11.98 -1.11
C SER A 169 0.87 10.57 -0.57
N LEU A 170 -0.01 10.12 0.31
CA LEU A 170 -0.01 8.75 0.87
C LEU A 170 -1.00 7.81 0.16
N GLY A 171 -1.44 8.17 -1.07
CA GLY A 171 -2.50 7.44 -1.76
C GLY A 171 -3.89 7.83 -1.27
N SER A 172 -4.84 6.92 -1.40
CA SER A 172 -6.21 7.12 -0.88
C SER A 172 -6.19 7.23 0.64
N THR A 173 -6.75 8.31 1.17
CA THR A 173 -6.77 8.58 2.61
C THR A 173 -7.69 7.63 3.36
N PHE A 174 -8.84 7.29 2.77
CA PHE A 174 -9.87 6.48 3.40
C PHE A 174 -10.22 5.25 2.57
N LYS A 175 -10.62 4.19 3.25
CA LYS A 175 -11.19 2.98 2.65
C LYS A 175 -12.53 3.27 1.99
N LYS A 176 -12.96 2.35 1.12
CA LYS A 176 -14.35 2.34 0.64
C LYS A 176 -15.30 2.03 1.80
N HIS A 177 -16.49 2.60 1.75
CA HIS A 177 -17.60 2.25 2.61
C HIS A 177 -18.67 1.57 1.76
N ASP A 178 -19.04 0.35 2.09
CA ASP A 178 -20.03 -0.46 1.36
C ASP A 178 -19.85 -0.42 -0.17
N LEU A 179 -18.61 -0.69 -0.62
CA LEU A 179 -18.20 -0.67 -2.03
C LEU A 179 -18.14 0.72 -2.69
N VAL A 180 -18.63 1.77 -2.04
CA VAL A 180 -18.54 3.14 -2.53
C VAL A 180 -17.22 3.78 -2.11
N SER A 181 -16.54 4.41 -3.05
CA SER A 181 -15.28 5.13 -2.76
C SER A 181 -15.54 6.31 -1.81
N ALA A 182 -14.70 6.47 -0.79
CA ALA A 182 -14.74 7.65 0.08
C ALA A 182 -14.63 8.96 -0.72
N ALA A 183 -13.92 8.95 -1.86
CA ALA A 183 -13.82 10.09 -2.76
C ALA A 183 -15.17 10.60 -3.24
N TYR A 184 -16.16 9.72 -3.42
CA TYR A 184 -17.52 10.11 -3.82
C TYR A 184 -18.17 11.02 -2.78
N TYR A 185 -18.12 10.65 -1.50
CA TYR A 185 -18.71 11.44 -0.41
C TYR A 185 -17.98 12.77 -0.22
N ILE A 186 -16.66 12.76 -0.33
CA ILE A 186 -15.79 13.94 -0.20
C ILE A 186 -16.07 14.94 -1.34
N ASP A 187 -16.22 14.43 -2.57
CA ASP A 187 -16.52 15.23 -3.76
C ASP A 187 -17.95 15.81 -3.70
N ALA A 188 -18.93 15.02 -3.25
CA ALA A 188 -20.30 15.47 -3.06
C ALA A 188 -20.45 16.62 -2.06
N LEU A 189 -19.50 16.75 -1.12
CA LEU A 189 -19.42 17.87 -0.18
C LEU A 189 -18.57 19.04 -0.71
N ASN A 190 -18.13 19.01 -1.97
CA ASN A 190 -17.26 20.02 -2.59
C ASN A 190 -16.00 20.30 -1.77
N LEU A 191 -15.37 19.25 -1.19
CA LEU A 191 -14.17 19.39 -0.37
C LEU A 191 -12.85 19.37 -1.15
N LYS A 192 -12.87 19.27 -2.48
CA LYS A 192 -11.65 19.51 -3.28
C LYS A 192 -11.09 20.89 -2.97
N GLY A 193 -9.78 20.98 -2.75
CA GLY A 193 -9.12 22.22 -2.35
C GLY A 193 -9.21 22.57 -0.87
N PHE A 194 -10.05 21.90 -0.08
CA PHE A 194 -10.11 22.09 1.38
C PHE A 194 -8.73 21.75 1.99
N SER A 195 -8.22 22.62 2.86
CA SER A 195 -6.84 22.55 3.35
C SER A 195 -6.71 22.86 4.83
N GLU A 196 -5.64 22.33 5.41
CA GLU A 196 -5.15 22.64 6.75
C GLU A 196 -3.64 22.72 6.68
N GLY A 197 -3.04 23.85 7.05
CA GLY A 197 -1.62 24.10 6.88
C GLY A 197 -1.13 23.81 5.47
N GLY A 198 -0.15 22.92 5.33
CA GLY A 198 0.38 22.47 4.03
C GLY A 198 -0.36 21.27 3.42
N ALA A 199 -1.31 20.64 4.14
CA ALA A 199 -2.11 19.54 3.65
C ALA A 199 -3.35 20.02 2.91
N LYS A 200 -3.70 19.41 1.77
CA LYS A 200 -4.81 19.84 0.92
C LYS A 200 -5.49 18.65 0.26
N VAL A 201 -6.82 18.65 0.21
CA VAL A 201 -7.57 17.70 -0.63
C VAL A 201 -7.28 18.01 -2.09
N SER A 202 -6.85 17.01 -2.84
CA SER A 202 -6.48 17.17 -4.24
C SER A 202 -7.67 17.63 -5.09
N GLU A 203 -7.44 18.64 -5.93
CA GLU A 203 -8.42 19.10 -6.92
C GLU A 203 -8.71 18.03 -7.98
N LYS A 204 -7.72 17.15 -8.25
CA LYS A 204 -7.82 16.10 -9.26
C LYS A 204 -8.60 14.89 -8.75
N HIS A 205 -8.44 14.52 -7.47
CA HIS A 205 -9.07 13.34 -6.88
C HIS A 205 -9.39 13.55 -5.40
N ALA A 206 -10.66 13.65 -5.06
CA ALA A 206 -11.13 13.98 -3.71
C ALA A 206 -10.71 12.98 -2.60
N GLY A 207 -10.35 11.74 -2.95
CA GLY A 207 -9.88 10.74 -2.01
C GLY A 207 -8.41 10.89 -1.59
N PHE A 208 -7.68 11.87 -2.14
CA PHE A 208 -6.25 12.09 -1.88
C PHE A 208 -6.05 13.40 -1.11
N ILE A 209 -5.33 13.31 -0.01
CA ILE A 209 -4.72 14.47 0.63
C ILE A 209 -3.29 14.57 0.12
N ILE A 210 -2.93 15.72 -0.45
CA ILE A 210 -1.60 16.02 -0.99
C ILE A 210 -0.83 16.96 -0.06
N ASN A 211 0.49 16.86 -0.10
CA ASN A 211 1.36 17.89 0.44
C ASN A 211 1.49 19.00 -0.62
N SER A 212 0.84 20.14 -0.38
CA SER A 212 0.89 21.30 -1.26
C SER A 212 2.07 22.24 -0.98
N GLY A 213 2.88 21.90 0.03
CA GLY A 213 4.08 22.59 0.47
C GLY A 213 4.16 22.66 2.00
N GLY A 214 5.16 22.02 2.58
CA GLY A 214 5.44 22.06 4.02
C GLY A 214 4.37 21.44 4.92
N ALA A 215 3.55 20.51 4.42
CA ALA A 215 2.56 19.82 5.25
C ALA A 215 3.21 19.02 6.36
N THR A 216 2.74 19.22 7.59
CA THR A 216 3.11 18.43 8.75
C THR A 216 2.19 17.21 8.91
N SER A 217 2.61 16.24 9.70
CA SER A 217 1.77 15.10 10.07
C SER A 217 0.50 15.54 10.79
N ARG A 218 0.60 16.59 11.58
CA ARG A 218 -0.52 17.22 12.30
C ARG A 218 -1.53 17.84 11.33
N ASP A 219 -1.06 18.60 10.32
CA ASP A 219 -1.93 19.18 9.29
C ASP A 219 -2.74 18.08 8.59
N TYR A 220 -2.05 17.00 8.18
CA TYR A 220 -2.70 15.85 7.53
C TYR A 220 -3.76 15.22 8.44
N LYS A 221 -3.43 15.02 9.71
CA LYS A 221 -4.35 14.41 10.68
C LYS A 221 -5.59 15.29 10.90
N ILE A 222 -5.41 16.57 11.19
CA ILE A 222 -6.50 17.53 11.39
C ILE A 222 -7.40 17.58 10.15
N LEU A 223 -6.81 17.70 8.96
CA LEU A 223 -7.58 17.73 7.71
C LEU A 223 -8.37 16.44 7.50
N SER A 224 -7.75 15.27 7.72
CA SER A 224 -8.44 14.00 7.56
C SER A 224 -9.54 13.77 8.61
N ASP A 225 -9.37 14.25 9.85
CA ASP A 225 -10.42 14.23 10.88
C ASP A 225 -11.59 15.13 10.46
N ALA A 226 -11.32 16.37 10.06
CA ALA A 226 -12.34 17.31 9.61
C ALA A 226 -13.15 16.79 8.41
N ILE A 227 -12.50 16.10 7.47
CA ILE A 227 -13.19 15.45 6.34
C ILE A 227 -14.12 14.34 6.86
N SER A 228 -13.63 13.47 7.75
CA SER A 228 -14.42 12.38 8.33
C SER A 228 -15.65 12.92 9.07
N ASP A 229 -15.49 13.96 9.87
CA ASP A 229 -16.59 14.60 10.61
C ASP A 229 -17.64 15.21 9.68
N LYS A 230 -17.22 15.90 8.62
CA LYS A 230 -18.14 16.46 7.61
C LYS A 230 -18.93 15.37 6.89
N VAL A 231 -18.29 14.27 6.49
CA VAL A 231 -18.96 13.13 5.86
C VAL A 231 -19.92 12.45 6.82
N LYS A 232 -19.52 12.27 8.08
CA LYS A 232 -20.38 11.72 9.13
C LYS A 232 -21.61 12.60 9.37
N CYS A 233 -21.42 13.90 9.44
CA CYS A 233 -22.52 14.85 9.67
C CYS A 233 -23.53 14.86 8.52
N ALA A 234 -23.04 14.79 7.26
CA ALA A 234 -23.89 14.89 6.08
C ALA A 234 -24.56 13.56 5.67
N PHE A 235 -23.87 12.44 5.85
CA PHE A 235 -24.29 11.13 5.33
C PHE A 235 -24.48 10.07 6.42
N GLY A 236 -24.12 10.33 7.69
CA GLY A 236 -24.13 9.35 8.78
C GLY A 236 -23.02 8.28 8.69
N ILE A 237 -22.02 8.47 7.81
CA ILE A 237 -20.98 7.49 7.49
C ILE A 237 -19.72 7.81 8.26
N ASN A 238 -19.17 6.80 8.96
CA ASN A 238 -17.84 6.89 9.56
C ASN A 238 -16.79 6.42 8.56
N LEU A 239 -15.96 7.32 8.04
CA LEU A 239 -14.85 6.98 7.18
C LEU A 239 -13.71 6.33 7.97
N GLU A 240 -13.25 5.16 7.53
CA GLU A 240 -12.05 4.49 8.07
C GLU A 240 -10.82 4.89 7.26
N ARG A 241 -9.74 5.32 7.93
CA ARG A 241 -8.48 5.62 7.23
C ARG A 241 -7.87 4.36 6.64
N GLU A 242 -7.38 4.46 5.41
CA GLU A 242 -6.57 3.41 4.76
C GLU A 242 -5.09 3.54 5.14
N ILE A 243 -4.63 4.77 5.39
CA ILE A 243 -3.25 5.05 5.77
C ILE A 243 -2.94 4.56 7.18
N GLU A 244 -1.68 4.17 7.39
CA GLU A 244 -1.15 3.82 8.71
C GLU A 244 -0.50 5.06 9.35
N ILE A 245 -0.83 5.31 10.62
CA ILE A 245 -0.25 6.41 11.39
C ILE A 245 0.75 5.82 12.40
N ILE A 246 1.98 6.34 12.40
CA ILE A 246 3.05 5.92 13.30
C ILE A 246 3.51 7.12 14.14
N GLY A 247 3.51 6.96 15.45
CA GLY A 247 3.84 8.00 16.42
C GLY A 247 2.63 8.74 16.95
N ASN A 248 2.87 9.69 17.81
CA ASN A 248 1.84 10.55 18.41
C ASN A 248 1.63 11.77 17.51
N ILE A 249 0.42 11.95 16.99
CA ILE A 249 0.05 13.06 16.12
C ILE A 249 -1.22 13.71 16.67
#